data_60714cabfa087f490e2e827680c9c579
#
_entry.id   60714cabfa087f490e2e827680c9c579
#
_cell.length_a   1.000
_cell.length_b   1.000
_cell.length_c   1.000
_cell.angle_alpha   90.00
_cell.angle_beta   90.00
_cell.angle_gamma   90.00
#
_symmetry.space_group_name_H-M   'P 1'
#
loop_
_entity.id
_entity.type
_entity.pdbx_description
1 polymer ?
#
loop_
_entity_poly.entity_id
_entity_poly.type
_entity_poly.pdbx_seq_one_letter_code
_entity_poly.pdbx_strand_id
1 'polypeptide(L)'
;MNKSKNLVLLLSTLCLSACSCAGQPPLTSEDSETSSDVPAVDTGKYFVQDGKSDYQIVVPSDADANVLFASSELQYFVERSTGVTLPIVKDVTLPSKEGHFFSLGSTTLWEETGLTLAKDLGQTGYSFQTVGESLYLNSRQGSGVYCGVYDFLQEQIGLEMYTAEEIDYKEVSSIPLLSYQKEFRPLFDMRQILLKHISTNSLYERRMRLHHDLGLGKWAAFAHTTITKFLPYSKYGAAHPDWYNEGATQVCYSNPEVVVAMAEEMKNAIVGNPQATYIQMGHEDNLDMCYCASCVAEREKYGGYGGQELEFTNKLQEILDPWLHANYPERSMKYVFFAYQTSQEPPAKWNDATSSYVPISSDFRINDNVMVMYCPIDVDFSRKMSDPKNAAQHKQLQGWGDLFKYAGHSGEMYIWAYSIQAKCGLVPMNNYGVYEDHYKFYADMGATAMLDQSFYMSGVPGFEAMRAYTQAKLQYSLDVSYADLEKDFMKHYYGEAEAKIYDYYRALRAYFAHLTATQGIGAYVMSDLYLDQFWPYEVLDRFLEMLFDAEKSVEGLKTTDPDRYETLLKRIRVEEIFPLYMLFRFYMNELSQKQKEQYWDLLNDACVDFGVVSSMEGSFDIATTLQTWRTSVFGA
;
A
#
# COMPACT_ATOMS: atom_id res chain seq x y z
N MET A 1 -32.39 28.84 -15.82
CA MET A 1 -33.17 28.36 -14.69
C MET A 1 -33.95 27.05 -14.94
N ASN A 2 -33.61 26.22 -15.93
CA ASN A 2 -34.38 24.99 -16.22
C ASN A 2 -33.50 23.74 -16.46
N LYS A 3 -32.24 23.74 -16.04
CA LYS A 3 -31.32 22.59 -16.17
C LYS A 3 -31.09 21.81 -14.86
N SER A 4 -31.33 22.42 -13.69
CA SER A 4 -31.08 21.79 -12.39
C SER A 4 -32.12 20.71 -12.00
N LYS A 5 -33.39 20.89 -12.38
CA LYS A 5 -34.45 19.93 -12.02
C LYS A 5 -34.30 18.54 -12.67
N ASN A 6 -33.59 18.46 -13.80
CA ASN A 6 -33.39 17.17 -14.49
C ASN A 6 -32.27 16.33 -13.87
N LEU A 7 -31.33 16.93 -13.13
CA LEU A 7 -30.21 16.21 -12.52
C LEU A 7 -30.64 15.45 -11.25
N VAL A 8 -31.54 16.03 -10.47
CA VAL A 8 -32.07 15.38 -9.26
C VAL A 8 -32.97 14.18 -9.62
N LEU A 9 -33.66 14.23 -10.75
CA LEU A 9 -34.47 13.09 -11.24
C LEU A 9 -33.62 11.93 -11.75
N LEU A 10 -32.39 12.20 -12.26
CA LEU A 10 -31.47 11.15 -12.72
C LEU A 10 -30.90 10.32 -11.56
N LEU A 11 -30.64 10.92 -10.41
CA LEU A 11 -30.15 10.19 -9.22
C LEU A 11 -31.21 9.23 -8.62
N SER A 12 -32.49 9.55 -8.77
CA SER A 12 -33.58 8.68 -8.25
C SER A 12 -33.97 7.55 -9.24
N THR A 13 -33.61 7.66 -10.53
CA THR A 13 -33.97 6.67 -11.56
C THR A 13 -32.83 5.69 -11.88
N LEU A 14 -31.58 6.00 -11.53
CA LEU A 14 -30.41 5.14 -11.77
C LEU A 14 -30.32 3.92 -10.84
N CYS A 15 -31.09 3.86 -9.77
CA CYS A 15 -31.14 2.70 -8.86
C CYS A 15 -31.88 1.46 -9.42
N LEU A 16 -32.46 1.48 -10.63
CA LEU A 16 -33.33 0.41 -11.12
C LEU A 16 -32.95 -0.22 -12.47
N SER A 17 -31.73 0.00 -12.97
CA SER A 17 -31.29 -0.65 -14.22
C SER A 17 -30.06 -1.51 -13.98
N ALA A 18 -30.29 -2.76 -13.57
CA ALA A 18 -29.31 -3.82 -13.68
C ALA A 18 -29.13 -4.16 -15.17
N CYS A 19 -28.06 -3.71 -15.81
CA CYS A 19 -27.69 -4.15 -17.14
C CYS A 19 -26.98 -5.51 -17.06
N SER A 20 -27.62 -6.53 -17.64
CA SER A 20 -27.01 -7.80 -17.99
C SER A 20 -26.01 -7.58 -19.13
N CYS A 21 -24.72 -7.69 -18.89
CA CYS A 21 -23.72 -7.82 -19.95
C CYS A 21 -23.57 -9.28 -20.34
N ALA A 22 -23.85 -9.58 -21.60
CA ALA A 22 -23.62 -10.88 -22.22
C ALA A 22 -22.10 -11.14 -22.32
N GLY A 23 -21.69 -12.35 -21.92
CA GLY A 23 -20.30 -12.75 -21.85
C GLY A 23 -19.61 -12.93 -23.19
N GLN A 24 -18.35 -12.56 -23.24
CA GLN A 24 -17.36 -13.11 -24.16
C GLN A 24 -16.66 -14.30 -23.49
N PRO A 25 -16.25 -15.33 -24.27
CA PRO A 25 -15.60 -16.51 -23.68
C PRO A 25 -14.22 -16.16 -23.13
N PRO A 26 -13.79 -16.84 -22.04
CA PRO A 26 -12.51 -16.55 -21.40
C PRO A 26 -11.35 -17.00 -22.28
N LEU A 27 -10.36 -16.15 -22.44
CA LEU A 27 -9.01 -16.54 -22.87
C LEU A 27 -8.40 -17.37 -21.74
N THR A 28 -8.06 -18.62 -22.05
CA THR A 28 -7.34 -19.49 -21.14
C THR A 28 -5.91 -18.97 -20.98
N SER A 29 -5.66 -18.26 -19.89
CA SER A 29 -4.31 -18.08 -19.35
C SER A 29 -4.00 -19.27 -18.46
N GLU A 30 -2.84 -19.87 -18.64
CA GLU A 30 -2.31 -20.85 -17.70
C GLU A 30 -2.23 -20.18 -16.32
N ASP A 31 -3.00 -20.69 -15.38
CA ASP A 31 -3.05 -20.20 -14.01
C ASP A 31 -1.66 -20.39 -13.38
N SER A 32 -1.04 -19.30 -12.97
CA SER A 32 0.06 -19.36 -12.01
C SER A 32 -0.56 -19.68 -10.64
N GLU A 33 -0.66 -20.96 -10.31
CA GLU A 33 -1.04 -21.41 -8.98
C GLU A 33 0.00 -20.88 -7.98
N THR A 34 -0.37 -19.89 -7.18
CA THR A 34 0.49 -19.24 -6.18
C THR A 34 0.50 -19.97 -4.84
N SER A 35 -0.23 -21.07 -4.67
CA SER A 35 -0.15 -21.93 -3.49
C SER A 35 -0.48 -23.39 -3.83
N SER A 36 0.30 -24.32 -3.29
CA SER A 36 -0.08 -25.73 -3.22
C SER A 36 -0.97 -25.95 -1.98
N ASP A 37 -2.13 -25.31 -1.92
CA ASP A 37 -3.03 -25.43 -0.78
C ASP A 37 -3.74 -26.78 -0.79
N VAL A 38 -3.12 -27.76 -0.12
CA VAL A 38 -3.84 -28.92 0.37
C VAL A 38 -4.65 -28.42 1.59
N PRO A 39 -5.99 -28.45 1.55
CA PRO A 39 -6.79 -28.01 2.69
C PRO A 39 -6.33 -28.73 3.96
N ALA A 40 -6.14 -27.97 5.04
CA ALA A 40 -5.74 -28.54 6.31
C ALA A 40 -6.84 -29.51 6.81
N VAL A 41 -6.43 -30.70 7.25
CA VAL A 41 -7.34 -31.76 7.67
C VAL A 41 -7.40 -31.83 9.18
N ASP A 42 -8.60 -31.94 9.73
CA ASP A 42 -8.80 -32.15 11.17
C ASP A 42 -8.18 -33.50 11.60
N THR A 43 -7.25 -33.45 12.55
CA THR A 43 -6.57 -34.65 13.08
C THR A 43 -7.39 -35.38 14.12
N GLY A 44 -8.51 -34.84 14.58
CA GLY A 44 -9.27 -35.29 15.74
C GLY A 44 -8.61 -35.00 17.08
N LYS A 45 -7.51 -34.21 17.10
CA LYS A 45 -6.79 -33.73 18.27
C LYS A 45 -6.97 -32.22 18.43
N TYR A 46 -6.43 -31.67 19.53
CA TYR A 46 -6.63 -30.28 19.86
C TYR A 46 -5.31 -29.57 20.15
N PHE A 47 -5.18 -28.37 19.66
CA PHE A 47 -4.16 -27.40 20.07
C PHE A 47 -4.51 -26.76 21.42
N VAL A 48 -5.80 -26.44 21.63
CA VAL A 48 -6.40 -26.08 22.93
C VAL A 48 -7.66 -26.90 23.10
N GLN A 49 -7.86 -27.56 24.24
CA GLN A 49 -9.06 -28.35 24.55
C GLN A 49 -9.67 -27.96 25.87
N ASP A 50 -10.95 -27.56 25.88
CA ASP A 50 -11.71 -27.19 27.08
C ASP A 50 -10.96 -26.22 28.01
N GLY A 51 -10.35 -25.16 27.42
CA GLY A 51 -9.58 -24.16 28.16
C GLY A 51 -8.25 -24.65 28.72
N LYS A 52 -7.66 -25.72 28.14
CA LYS A 52 -6.35 -26.26 28.54
C LYS A 52 -5.51 -26.57 27.31
N SER A 53 -4.18 -26.42 27.44
CA SER A 53 -3.20 -26.83 26.46
C SER A 53 -1.90 -27.18 27.14
N ASP A 54 -1.17 -28.13 26.60
CA ASP A 54 0.20 -28.49 26.98
C ASP A 54 1.23 -28.03 25.93
N TYR A 55 0.79 -27.27 24.95
CA TYR A 55 1.67 -26.70 23.93
C TYR A 55 2.55 -25.58 24.48
N GLN A 56 3.76 -25.50 23.93
CA GLN A 56 4.69 -24.40 24.15
C GLN A 56 5.00 -23.73 22.81
N ILE A 57 5.06 -22.40 22.80
CA ILE A 57 5.57 -21.63 21.67
C ILE A 57 7.09 -21.63 21.76
N VAL A 58 7.76 -22.14 20.73
CA VAL A 58 9.22 -22.26 20.70
C VAL A 58 9.80 -21.30 19.68
N VAL A 59 10.79 -20.53 20.09
CA VAL A 59 11.51 -19.57 19.22
C VAL A 59 13.01 -19.85 19.24
N PRO A 60 13.78 -19.49 18.17
CA PRO A 60 15.23 -19.58 18.17
C PRO A 60 15.88 -18.83 19.33
N SER A 61 17.02 -19.26 19.79
CA SER A 61 17.78 -18.57 20.85
C SER A 61 18.18 -17.14 20.46
N ASP A 62 18.41 -16.91 19.17
CA ASP A 62 18.79 -15.67 18.51
C ASP A 62 17.65 -15.05 17.67
N ALA A 63 16.40 -15.40 18.01
CA ALA A 63 15.21 -14.91 17.32
C ALA A 63 15.24 -13.39 17.12
N ASP A 64 14.99 -12.95 15.89
CA ASP A 64 14.84 -11.53 15.57
C ASP A 64 13.58 -10.92 16.19
N ALA A 65 13.47 -9.58 16.12
CA ALA A 65 12.35 -8.86 16.70
C ALA A 65 10.98 -9.24 16.09
N ASN A 66 10.93 -9.70 14.83
CA ASN A 66 9.69 -10.07 14.18
C ASN A 66 9.23 -11.47 14.61
N VAL A 67 10.15 -12.42 14.81
CA VAL A 67 9.84 -13.75 15.37
C VAL A 67 9.37 -13.62 16.83
N LEU A 68 10.03 -12.76 17.63
CA LEU A 68 9.58 -12.47 19.01
C LEU A 68 8.21 -11.80 19.02
N PHE A 69 7.96 -10.87 18.11
CA PHE A 69 6.65 -10.26 17.94
C PHE A 69 5.59 -11.29 17.56
N ALA A 70 5.87 -12.18 16.58
CA ALA A 70 4.98 -13.26 16.19
C ALA A 70 4.60 -14.18 17.36
N SER A 71 5.57 -14.55 18.20
CA SER A 71 5.33 -15.39 19.38
C SER A 71 4.44 -14.71 20.42
N SER A 72 4.64 -13.41 20.64
CA SER A 72 3.83 -12.62 21.57
C SER A 72 2.41 -12.43 21.08
N GLU A 73 2.20 -12.18 19.76
CA GLU A 73 0.86 -12.03 19.17
C GLU A 73 0.10 -13.38 19.17
N LEU A 74 0.78 -14.49 18.88
CA LEU A 74 0.17 -15.83 18.99
C LEU A 74 -0.30 -16.10 20.43
N GLN A 75 0.55 -15.85 21.43
CA GLN A 75 0.19 -16.01 22.84
C GLN A 75 -0.99 -15.09 23.20
N TYR A 76 -0.93 -13.82 22.82
CA TYR A 76 -1.94 -12.82 23.15
C TYR A 76 -3.33 -13.19 22.61
N PHE A 77 -3.46 -13.55 21.35
CA PHE A 77 -4.76 -13.85 20.76
C PHE A 77 -5.29 -15.23 21.16
N VAL A 78 -4.43 -16.23 21.38
CA VAL A 78 -4.85 -17.52 21.92
C VAL A 78 -5.38 -17.33 23.35
N GLU A 79 -4.70 -16.55 24.19
CA GLU A 79 -5.15 -16.24 25.54
C GLU A 79 -6.48 -15.49 25.54
N ARG A 80 -6.62 -14.48 24.69
CA ARG A 80 -7.86 -13.68 24.56
C ARG A 80 -9.05 -14.52 24.08
N SER A 81 -8.80 -15.46 23.17
CA SER A 81 -9.86 -16.30 22.60
C SER A 81 -10.24 -17.48 23.50
N THR A 82 -9.26 -18.08 24.21
CA THR A 82 -9.49 -19.36 24.92
C THR A 82 -9.28 -19.28 26.44
N GLY A 83 -8.71 -18.21 26.94
CA GLY A 83 -8.25 -18.09 28.34
C GLY A 83 -6.95 -18.83 28.64
N VAL A 84 -6.29 -19.42 27.65
CA VAL A 84 -5.05 -20.20 27.84
C VAL A 84 -3.82 -19.40 27.48
N THR A 85 -2.92 -19.19 28.44
CA THR A 85 -1.62 -18.57 28.21
C THR A 85 -0.59 -19.66 27.86
N LEU A 86 -0.12 -19.72 26.61
CA LEU A 86 0.91 -20.65 26.16
C LEU A 86 2.30 -20.12 26.56
N PRO A 87 3.18 -20.92 27.21
CA PRO A 87 4.53 -20.45 27.53
C PRO A 87 5.36 -20.24 26.26
N ILE A 88 6.13 -19.13 26.21
CA ILE A 88 7.11 -18.86 25.16
C ILE A 88 8.49 -19.27 25.70
N VAL A 89 9.18 -20.16 25.00
CA VAL A 89 10.49 -20.71 25.40
C VAL A 89 11.49 -20.62 24.25
N LYS A 90 12.76 -20.48 24.59
CA LYS A 90 13.84 -20.59 23.60
C LYS A 90 14.20 -22.04 23.38
N ASP A 91 14.44 -22.44 22.15
CA ASP A 91 14.75 -23.80 21.73
C ASP A 91 15.93 -24.44 22.52
N VAL A 92 16.98 -23.67 22.80
CA VAL A 92 18.15 -24.11 23.59
C VAL A 92 17.85 -24.30 25.07
N THR A 93 16.72 -23.83 25.59
CA THR A 93 16.32 -23.93 26.98
C THR A 93 15.20 -24.94 27.22
N LEU A 94 14.77 -25.64 26.18
CA LEU A 94 13.75 -26.69 26.29
C LEU A 94 14.23 -27.79 27.24
N PRO A 95 13.42 -28.13 28.25
CA PRO A 95 13.80 -29.20 29.20
C PRO A 95 13.72 -30.59 28.58
N SER A 96 12.91 -30.76 27.52
CA SER A 96 12.74 -31.97 26.73
C SER A 96 12.30 -31.61 25.34
N LYS A 97 12.70 -32.42 24.36
CA LYS A 97 12.18 -32.37 22.98
C LYS A 97 10.95 -33.27 22.78
N GLU A 98 10.53 -33.96 23.84
CA GLU A 98 9.25 -34.66 23.89
C GLU A 98 8.18 -33.71 24.40
N GLY A 99 7.11 -33.52 23.60
CA GLY A 99 6.03 -32.60 23.93
C GLY A 99 5.31 -32.08 22.69
N HIS A 100 4.41 -31.13 22.92
CA HIS A 100 3.64 -30.48 21.85
C HIS A 100 4.13 -29.04 21.68
N PHE A 101 4.54 -28.69 20.48
CA PHE A 101 5.18 -27.42 20.18
C PHE A 101 4.48 -26.65 19.06
N PHE A 102 4.48 -25.33 19.19
CA PHE A 102 4.32 -24.44 18.06
C PHE A 102 5.67 -23.75 17.82
N SER A 103 6.45 -24.30 16.93
CA SER A 103 7.80 -23.81 16.58
C SER A 103 7.71 -22.68 15.58
N LEU A 104 8.29 -21.52 15.90
CA LEU A 104 8.29 -20.31 15.09
C LEU A 104 9.71 -19.95 14.65
N GLY A 105 9.94 -19.89 13.35
CA GLY A 105 11.25 -19.59 12.76
C GLY A 105 12.19 -20.81 12.72
N SER A 106 13.47 -20.55 12.48
CA SER A 106 14.51 -21.59 12.34
C SER A 106 14.99 -22.10 13.70
N THR A 107 14.13 -22.80 14.42
CA THR A 107 14.48 -23.43 15.71
C THR A 107 15.25 -24.74 15.48
N THR A 108 15.93 -25.23 16.51
CA THR A 108 16.54 -26.58 16.50
C THR A 108 15.49 -27.67 16.30
N LEU A 109 14.23 -27.46 16.71
CA LEU A 109 13.13 -28.39 16.43
C LEU A 109 12.78 -28.43 14.94
N TRP A 110 12.75 -27.24 14.26
CA TRP A 110 12.55 -27.18 12.81
C TRP A 110 13.64 -27.95 12.07
N GLU A 111 14.90 -27.74 12.41
CA GLU A 111 16.04 -28.42 11.78
C GLU A 111 15.96 -29.94 11.92
N GLU A 112 15.56 -30.45 13.08
CA GLU A 112 15.42 -31.90 13.35
C GLU A 112 14.31 -32.56 12.55
N THR A 113 13.29 -31.83 12.09
CA THR A 113 12.25 -32.39 11.21
C THR A 113 12.78 -32.71 9.81
N GLY A 114 13.87 -32.08 9.38
CA GLY A 114 14.37 -32.13 8.01
C GLY A 114 13.54 -31.30 7.02
N LEU A 115 12.58 -30.49 7.49
CA LEU A 115 11.80 -29.59 6.66
C LEU A 115 12.71 -28.50 6.06
N THR A 116 12.40 -28.07 4.86
CA THR A 116 13.11 -27.00 4.15
C THR A 116 12.11 -26.01 3.56
N LEU A 117 12.51 -24.74 3.43
CA LEU A 117 11.70 -23.73 2.76
C LEU A 117 11.78 -23.91 1.24
N ALA A 118 10.64 -23.87 0.56
CA ALA A 118 10.58 -23.89 -0.90
C ALA A 118 11.35 -22.69 -1.50
N LYS A 119 11.92 -22.88 -2.70
CA LYS A 119 12.77 -21.87 -3.34
C LYS A 119 12.01 -20.61 -3.78
N ASP A 120 10.76 -20.78 -4.12
CA ASP A 120 9.87 -19.77 -4.71
C ASP A 120 9.00 -19.01 -3.69
N LEU A 121 9.17 -19.25 -2.38
CA LEU A 121 8.43 -18.55 -1.32
C LEU A 121 8.64 -17.03 -1.29
N GLY A 122 9.60 -16.49 -2.02
CA GLY A 122 9.99 -15.09 -1.88
C GLY A 122 10.69 -14.82 -0.53
N GLN A 123 10.67 -13.57 -0.08
CA GLN A 123 11.32 -13.15 1.17
C GLN A 123 10.41 -13.26 2.39
N THR A 124 9.12 -13.00 2.22
CA THR A 124 8.14 -12.92 3.30
C THR A 124 7.03 -13.97 3.20
N GLY A 125 7.17 -14.93 2.30
CA GLY A 125 6.37 -16.14 2.30
C GLY A 125 6.82 -17.10 3.41
N TYR A 126 5.97 -18.06 3.75
CA TYR A 126 6.21 -18.99 4.86
C TYR A 126 5.83 -20.42 4.50
N SER A 127 6.46 -21.37 5.19
CA SER A 127 6.06 -22.77 5.25
C SER A 127 5.38 -23.06 6.58
N PHE A 128 4.21 -23.68 6.57
CA PHE A 128 3.47 -24.07 7.75
C PHE A 128 3.13 -25.56 7.69
N GLN A 129 3.70 -26.35 8.58
CA GLN A 129 3.69 -27.80 8.57
C GLN A 129 3.27 -28.37 9.92
N THR A 130 2.50 -29.47 9.90
CA THR A 130 2.24 -30.29 11.08
C THR A 130 3.08 -31.56 11.01
N VAL A 131 3.92 -31.81 12.01
CA VAL A 131 4.70 -33.03 12.13
C VAL A 131 4.37 -33.68 13.47
N GLY A 132 3.77 -34.87 13.42
CA GLY A 132 3.21 -35.51 14.60
C GLY A 132 2.06 -34.68 15.19
N GLU A 133 2.23 -34.22 16.42
CA GLU A 133 1.27 -33.32 17.10
C GLU A 133 1.84 -31.91 17.30
N SER A 134 2.92 -31.55 16.60
CA SER A 134 3.54 -30.23 16.69
C SER A 134 3.38 -29.42 15.40
N LEU A 135 3.30 -28.10 15.55
CA LEU A 135 3.14 -27.14 14.48
C LEU A 135 4.48 -26.42 14.22
N TYR A 136 4.82 -26.26 12.95
CA TYR A 136 6.09 -25.66 12.53
C TYR A 136 5.83 -24.59 11.49
N LEU A 137 6.17 -23.36 11.81
CA LEU A 137 6.01 -22.19 10.95
C LEU A 137 7.36 -21.50 10.77
N ASN A 138 7.86 -21.48 9.53
CA ASN A 138 9.14 -20.84 9.23
C ASN A 138 9.09 -20.02 7.94
N SER A 139 10.00 -19.05 7.83
CA SER A 139 10.14 -18.13 6.70
C SER A 139 11.59 -17.68 6.57
N ARG A 140 11.99 -17.16 5.39
CA ARG A 140 13.32 -16.58 5.21
C ARG A 140 13.55 -15.33 6.05
N GLN A 141 12.49 -14.57 6.32
CA GLN A 141 12.53 -13.40 7.19
C GLN A 141 11.48 -13.50 8.29
N GLY A 142 11.78 -13.00 9.47
CA GLY A 142 10.87 -13.03 10.61
C GLY A 142 9.51 -12.36 10.34
N SER A 143 9.45 -11.45 9.38
CA SER A 143 8.18 -10.86 8.93
C SER A 143 7.23 -11.87 8.26
N GLY A 144 7.73 -12.90 7.59
CA GLY A 144 6.90 -13.99 7.10
C GLY A 144 6.34 -14.87 8.23
N VAL A 145 7.08 -14.99 9.35
CA VAL A 145 6.61 -15.74 10.51
C VAL A 145 5.38 -15.08 11.14
N TYR A 146 5.39 -13.75 11.36
CA TYR A 146 4.19 -13.10 11.92
C TYR A 146 3.01 -13.12 10.92
N CYS A 147 3.26 -13.05 9.61
CA CYS A 147 2.20 -13.21 8.62
C CYS A 147 1.51 -14.57 8.74
N GLY A 148 2.29 -15.66 8.83
CA GLY A 148 1.75 -17.00 9.00
C GLY A 148 1.04 -17.22 10.35
N VAL A 149 1.50 -16.57 11.42
CA VAL A 149 0.78 -16.56 12.71
C VAL A 149 -0.59 -15.90 12.58
N TYR A 150 -0.68 -14.76 11.88
CA TYR A 150 -1.98 -14.13 11.67
C TYR A 150 -2.91 -14.92 10.75
N ASP A 151 -2.37 -15.63 9.75
CA ASP A 151 -3.17 -16.52 8.91
C ASP A 151 -3.70 -17.71 9.71
N PHE A 152 -2.89 -18.30 10.60
CA PHE A 152 -3.33 -19.33 11.54
C PHE A 152 -4.45 -18.81 12.48
N LEU A 153 -4.27 -17.64 13.07
CA LEU A 153 -5.28 -17.05 13.96
C LEU A 153 -6.57 -16.69 13.21
N GLN A 154 -6.47 -16.18 12.00
CA GLN A 154 -7.62 -15.92 11.14
C GLN A 154 -8.40 -17.19 10.82
N GLU A 155 -7.72 -18.27 10.48
CA GLU A 155 -8.33 -19.57 10.19
C GLU A 155 -8.97 -20.19 11.44
N GLN A 156 -8.28 -20.18 12.59
CA GLN A 156 -8.70 -20.90 13.78
C GLN A 156 -9.73 -20.17 14.63
N ILE A 157 -9.57 -18.87 14.78
CA ILE A 157 -10.43 -18.07 15.66
C ILE A 157 -11.17 -16.94 14.93
N GLY A 158 -11.02 -16.86 13.60
CA GLY A 158 -11.67 -15.82 12.79
C GLY A 158 -11.12 -14.43 13.10
N LEU A 159 -9.82 -14.32 13.48
CA LEU A 159 -9.21 -13.04 13.77
C LEU A 159 -9.26 -12.12 12.55
N GLU A 160 -9.89 -10.95 12.70
CA GLU A 160 -9.95 -9.92 11.68
C GLU A 160 -9.68 -8.55 12.29
N MET A 161 -8.95 -7.69 11.58
CA MET A 161 -8.53 -6.37 12.04
C MET A 161 -8.97 -5.31 11.04
N TYR A 162 -10.12 -4.70 11.32
CA TYR A 162 -10.68 -3.66 10.45
C TYR A 162 -9.97 -2.32 10.62
N THR A 163 -9.65 -1.97 11.87
CA THR A 163 -8.81 -0.82 12.25
C THR A 163 -7.92 -1.21 13.44
N ALA A 164 -7.15 -0.27 13.95
CA ALA A 164 -6.35 -0.47 15.16
C ALA A 164 -7.20 -0.78 16.39
N GLU A 165 -8.42 -0.26 16.44
CA GLU A 165 -9.37 -0.37 17.55
C GLU A 165 -10.46 -1.43 17.30
N GLU A 166 -10.84 -1.66 16.04
CA GLU A 166 -11.87 -2.61 15.66
C GLU A 166 -11.24 -3.94 15.26
N ILE A 167 -11.10 -4.83 16.24
CA ILE A 167 -10.52 -6.17 16.08
C ILE A 167 -11.58 -7.18 16.48
N ASP A 168 -11.91 -8.08 15.56
CA ASP A 168 -12.87 -9.15 15.79
C ASP A 168 -12.17 -10.51 15.89
N TYR A 169 -12.64 -11.37 16.78
CA TYR A 169 -12.24 -12.76 16.92
C TYR A 169 -13.26 -13.53 17.74
N LYS A 170 -13.29 -14.84 17.60
CA LYS A 170 -14.22 -15.70 18.35
C LYS A 170 -13.62 -16.10 19.70
N GLU A 171 -14.41 -15.99 20.75
CA GLU A 171 -14.12 -16.65 22.02
C GLU A 171 -14.53 -18.12 21.89
N VAL A 172 -13.57 -19.04 22.10
CA VAL A 172 -13.77 -20.48 21.95
C VAL A 172 -13.13 -21.22 23.12
N SER A 173 -13.68 -22.35 23.52
CA SER A 173 -13.08 -23.21 24.57
C SER A 173 -12.03 -24.15 24.01
N SER A 174 -12.05 -24.40 22.70
CA SER A 174 -11.18 -25.37 22.05
C SER A 174 -10.77 -24.93 20.65
N ILE A 175 -9.52 -25.19 20.30
CA ILE A 175 -8.95 -25.00 18.97
C ILE A 175 -8.47 -26.39 18.46
N PRO A 176 -9.00 -26.89 17.33
CA PRO A 176 -8.57 -28.17 16.79
C PRO A 176 -7.12 -28.13 16.30
N LEU A 177 -6.43 -29.25 16.36
CA LEU A 177 -5.15 -29.44 15.68
C LEU A 177 -5.43 -29.87 14.25
N LEU A 178 -5.08 -29.02 13.29
CA LEU A 178 -5.18 -29.35 11.87
C LEU A 178 -3.84 -29.87 11.34
N SER A 179 -3.91 -30.73 10.34
CA SER A 179 -2.73 -31.21 9.60
C SER A 179 -2.39 -30.24 8.48
N TYR A 180 -1.45 -29.35 8.74
CA TYR A 180 -0.98 -28.36 7.78
C TYR A 180 0.12 -28.93 6.88
N GLN A 181 0.06 -28.62 5.59
CA GLN A 181 1.10 -28.80 4.57
C GLN A 181 1.03 -27.59 3.63
N LYS A 182 1.22 -26.38 4.17
CA LYS A 182 0.99 -25.13 3.48
C LYS A 182 2.30 -24.41 3.17
N GLU A 183 2.47 -24.05 1.91
CA GLU A 183 3.49 -23.10 1.44
C GLU A 183 2.75 -21.88 0.92
N PHE A 184 2.98 -20.72 1.49
CA PHE A 184 2.29 -19.50 1.10
C PHE A 184 3.27 -18.42 0.67
N ARG A 185 3.01 -17.80 -0.46
CA ARG A 185 3.74 -16.64 -0.97
C ARG A 185 2.78 -15.46 -1.08
N PRO A 186 3.06 -14.32 -0.41
CA PRO A 186 2.26 -13.13 -0.59
C PRO A 186 2.40 -12.56 -2.00
N LEU A 187 1.40 -11.79 -2.45
CA LEU A 187 1.40 -11.16 -3.78
C LEU A 187 2.64 -10.27 -3.98
N PHE A 188 3.00 -9.49 -2.96
CA PHE A 188 4.24 -8.73 -2.91
C PHE A 188 5.05 -9.10 -1.67
N ASP A 189 6.36 -9.24 -1.80
CA ASP A 189 7.25 -9.48 -0.66
C ASP A 189 7.37 -8.25 0.25
N MET A 190 7.39 -7.05 -0.31
CA MET A 190 7.39 -5.79 0.41
C MET A 190 6.09 -5.03 0.14
N ARG A 191 5.35 -4.72 1.19
CA ARG A 191 4.02 -4.11 1.14
C ARG A 191 3.97 -2.89 2.03
N GLN A 192 3.65 -1.73 1.46
CA GLN A 192 3.62 -0.46 2.17
C GLN A 192 2.43 0.38 1.73
N ILE A 193 1.81 1.06 2.67
CA ILE A 193 0.73 2.01 2.43
C ILE A 193 1.05 3.30 3.20
N LEU A 194 1.22 4.39 2.46
CA LEU A 194 1.41 5.72 3.03
C LEU A 194 0.06 6.41 3.24
N LEU A 195 -0.64 5.97 4.23
CA LEU A 195 -1.93 6.51 4.64
C LEU A 195 -1.87 6.76 6.15
N LYS A 196 -2.39 7.89 6.64
CA LYS A 196 -2.20 8.30 8.03
C LYS A 196 -2.63 7.23 9.05
N HIS A 197 -3.75 6.57 8.81
CA HIS A 197 -4.28 5.50 9.65
C HIS A 197 -3.27 4.33 9.85
N ILE A 198 -2.48 4.05 8.83
CA ILE A 198 -1.42 3.04 8.85
C ILE A 198 -0.13 3.65 9.41
N SER A 199 0.36 4.74 8.80
CA SER A 199 1.70 5.29 9.04
C SER A 199 1.94 5.78 10.48
N THR A 200 0.87 6.09 11.22
CA THR A 200 0.95 6.54 12.61
C THR A 200 0.81 5.41 13.63
N ASN A 201 0.54 4.17 13.21
CA ASN A 201 0.32 3.04 14.10
C ASN A 201 1.10 1.80 13.65
N SER A 202 2.34 1.68 14.08
CA SER A 202 3.24 0.58 13.71
C SER A 202 2.74 -0.81 14.14
N LEU A 203 1.94 -0.91 15.20
CA LEU A 203 1.33 -2.18 15.61
C LEU A 203 0.24 -2.60 14.62
N TYR A 204 -0.66 -1.67 14.28
CA TYR A 204 -1.72 -1.93 13.30
C TYR A 204 -1.13 -2.26 11.92
N GLU A 205 -0.11 -1.53 11.49
CA GLU A 205 0.60 -1.78 10.23
C GLU A 205 1.12 -3.24 10.15
N ARG A 206 1.81 -3.74 11.21
CA ARG A 206 2.27 -5.13 11.27
C ARG A 206 1.11 -6.12 11.29
N ARG A 207 0.05 -5.84 12.05
CA ARG A 207 -1.17 -6.65 12.14
C ARG A 207 -1.88 -6.77 10.78
N MET A 208 -1.78 -5.74 9.95
CA MET A 208 -2.25 -5.76 8.56
C MET A 208 -1.27 -6.44 7.60
N ARG A 209 -0.23 -7.11 8.09
CA ARG A 209 0.83 -7.79 7.32
C ARG A 209 1.61 -6.85 6.40
N LEU A 210 1.65 -5.55 6.73
CA LEU A 210 2.44 -4.54 6.05
C LEU A 210 3.86 -4.44 6.64
N HIS A 211 4.75 -3.77 5.93
CA HIS A 211 6.13 -3.58 6.34
C HIS A 211 6.34 -2.12 6.77
N HIS A 212 6.57 -1.93 8.06
CA HIS A 212 6.93 -0.63 8.62
C HIS A 212 8.34 -0.30 8.18
N ASP A 213 8.54 0.63 7.26
CA ASP A 213 9.89 1.17 7.05
C ASP A 213 10.05 2.03 5.79
N LEU A 214 9.27 3.09 5.68
CA LEU A 214 9.61 4.13 4.72
C LEU A 214 10.81 4.96 5.12
N GLY A 215 11.23 4.86 6.32
CA GLY A 215 12.19 5.87 6.72
C GLY A 215 13.51 5.33 7.22
N LEU A 216 13.58 4.21 7.87
CA LEU A 216 14.73 4.04 8.76
C LEU A 216 15.36 2.65 8.78
N GLY A 217 14.65 1.57 8.48
CA GLY A 217 15.23 0.24 8.62
C GLY A 217 15.76 -0.34 7.31
N LYS A 218 14.98 -0.27 6.23
CA LYS A 218 15.33 -0.94 4.97
C LYS A 218 15.95 -0.04 3.91
N TRP A 219 15.80 1.27 4.00
CA TRP A 219 16.34 2.25 3.06
C TRP A 219 17.52 3.01 3.64
N ALA A 220 18.68 2.97 2.97
CA ALA A 220 19.79 3.87 3.25
C ALA A 220 19.55 5.28 2.67
N ALA A 221 18.86 5.34 1.52
CA ALA A 221 18.35 6.56 0.90
C ALA A 221 17.12 6.22 0.07
N PHE A 222 16.11 7.11 0.04
CA PHE A 222 14.82 6.88 -0.60
C PHE A 222 14.33 8.14 -1.32
N ALA A 223 13.63 7.96 -2.43
CA ALA A 223 13.04 8.96 -3.31
C ALA A 223 14.10 9.81 -4.07
N HIS A 224 13.97 11.11 -4.07
CA HIS A 224 14.80 12.06 -4.80
C HIS A 224 16.12 12.28 -4.05
N THR A 225 17.22 11.70 -4.53
CA THR A 225 18.44 11.56 -3.72
C THR A 225 19.70 12.06 -4.40
N THR A 226 19.68 12.29 -5.72
CA THR A 226 20.89 12.64 -6.46
C THR A 226 21.54 13.94 -5.98
N ILE A 227 20.78 15.04 -5.96
CA ILE A 227 21.24 16.34 -5.46
C ILE A 227 20.83 16.54 -4.00
N THR A 228 19.62 16.16 -3.64
CA THR A 228 19.07 16.40 -2.30
C THR A 228 19.89 15.71 -1.22
N LYS A 229 20.47 14.54 -1.51
CA LYS A 229 21.21 13.75 -0.53
C LYS A 229 22.66 13.51 -0.88
N PHE A 230 22.98 12.98 -2.08
CA PHE A 230 24.33 12.50 -2.37
C PHE A 230 25.26 13.60 -2.86
N LEU A 231 24.85 14.41 -3.83
CA LEU A 231 25.69 15.44 -4.45
C LEU A 231 25.03 16.83 -4.33
N PRO A 232 24.85 17.38 -3.12
CA PRO A 232 24.27 18.70 -2.95
C PRO A 232 25.07 19.79 -3.69
N TYR A 233 24.39 20.59 -4.52
CA TYR A 233 25.03 21.67 -5.25
C TYR A 233 25.74 22.66 -4.32
N SER A 234 25.19 22.92 -3.14
CA SER A 234 25.82 23.75 -2.11
C SER A 234 27.19 23.24 -1.64
N LYS A 235 27.42 21.93 -1.73
CA LYS A 235 28.71 21.30 -1.33
C LYS A 235 29.68 21.18 -2.49
N TYR A 236 29.20 20.79 -3.65
CA TYR A 236 30.06 20.38 -4.77
C TYR A 236 30.05 21.36 -5.96
N GLY A 237 28.98 22.16 -6.14
CA GLY A 237 28.76 22.94 -7.35
C GLY A 237 29.85 23.99 -7.65
N ALA A 238 30.45 24.59 -6.62
CA ALA A 238 31.54 25.58 -6.84
C ALA A 238 32.83 24.95 -7.40
N ALA A 239 33.14 23.69 -7.01
CA ALA A 239 34.33 22.97 -7.46
C ALA A 239 34.06 22.16 -8.73
N HIS A 240 32.84 21.70 -8.93
CA HIS A 240 32.44 20.77 -9.98
C HIS A 240 31.12 21.21 -10.64
N PRO A 241 31.07 22.38 -11.30
CA PRO A 241 29.86 22.85 -11.95
C PRO A 241 29.43 21.95 -13.12
N ASP A 242 30.31 21.20 -13.70
CA ASP A 242 30.09 20.23 -14.78
C ASP A 242 29.49 18.90 -14.33
N TRP A 243 29.32 18.70 -13.01
CA TRP A 243 28.59 17.56 -12.47
C TRP A 243 27.07 17.73 -12.57
N TYR A 244 26.59 18.89 -12.94
CA TYR A 244 25.16 19.25 -12.96
C TYR A 244 24.74 19.74 -14.35
N ASN A 245 23.43 19.70 -14.60
CA ASN A 245 22.85 20.42 -15.73
C ASN A 245 22.95 21.93 -15.52
N GLU A 246 22.63 22.72 -16.55
CA GLU A 246 22.76 24.19 -16.54
C GLU A 246 22.03 24.86 -15.37
N GLY A 247 20.84 24.30 -14.97
CA GLY A 247 20.03 24.78 -13.85
C GLY A 247 20.45 24.26 -12.47
N ALA A 248 21.43 23.37 -12.39
CA ALA A 248 21.79 22.63 -11.18
C ALA A 248 20.61 21.91 -10.50
N THR A 249 19.68 21.43 -11.31
CA THR A 249 18.44 20.74 -10.90
C THR A 249 18.53 19.22 -11.09
N GLN A 250 19.48 18.74 -11.89
CA GLN A 250 19.78 17.33 -12.12
C GLN A 250 21.29 17.13 -12.26
N VAL A 251 21.78 15.91 -11.93
CA VAL A 251 23.20 15.56 -12.14
C VAL A 251 23.48 15.16 -13.60
N CYS A 252 24.74 15.24 -13.99
CA CYS A 252 25.21 14.79 -15.29
C CYS A 252 25.58 13.30 -15.25
N TYR A 253 24.69 12.41 -15.68
CA TYR A 253 24.91 10.96 -15.62
C TYR A 253 26.05 10.43 -16.51
N SER A 254 26.43 11.17 -17.55
CA SER A 254 27.55 10.78 -18.41
C SER A 254 28.91 11.19 -17.85
N ASN A 255 28.96 12.01 -16.79
CA ASN A 255 30.25 12.41 -16.20
C ASN A 255 30.79 11.28 -15.29
N PRO A 256 31.95 10.67 -15.57
CA PRO A 256 32.46 9.55 -14.79
C PRO A 256 32.84 9.94 -13.34
N GLU A 257 33.18 11.22 -13.10
CA GLU A 257 33.47 11.69 -11.73
C GLU A 257 32.20 11.68 -10.86
N VAL A 258 31.03 11.96 -11.45
CA VAL A 258 29.73 11.91 -10.76
C VAL A 258 29.42 10.49 -10.25
N VAL A 259 29.71 9.46 -11.07
CA VAL A 259 29.55 8.06 -10.66
C VAL A 259 30.37 7.74 -9.42
N VAL A 260 31.67 8.12 -9.45
CA VAL A 260 32.61 7.85 -8.33
C VAL A 260 32.20 8.62 -7.07
N ALA A 261 31.92 9.92 -7.22
CA ALA A 261 31.52 10.76 -6.09
C ALA A 261 30.21 10.30 -5.46
N MET A 262 29.20 9.93 -6.27
CA MET A 262 27.94 9.43 -5.80
C MET A 262 28.11 8.07 -5.09
N ALA A 263 28.92 7.18 -5.64
CA ALA A 263 29.21 5.90 -5.00
C ALA A 263 29.83 6.08 -3.60
N GLU A 264 30.75 7.06 -3.41
CA GLU A 264 31.32 7.34 -2.09
C GLU A 264 30.27 7.85 -1.08
N GLU A 265 29.37 8.74 -1.50
CA GLU A 265 28.29 9.20 -0.63
C GLU A 265 27.25 8.10 -0.36
N MET A 266 27.00 7.21 -1.32
CA MET A 266 26.15 6.03 -1.11
C MET A 266 26.80 5.05 -0.12
N LYS A 267 28.13 4.83 -0.14
CA LYS A 267 28.83 4.03 0.88
C LYS A 267 28.61 4.62 2.28
N ASN A 268 28.74 5.95 2.41
CA ASN A 268 28.49 6.63 3.69
C ASN A 268 27.05 6.40 4.18
N ALA A 269 26.07 6.48 3.27
CA ALA A 269 24.66 6.21 3.60
C ALA A 269 24.43 4.76 4.03
N ILE A 270 25.06 3.78 3.36
CA ILE A 270 24.97 2.35 3.68
C ILE A 270 25.58 2.06 5.06
N VAL A 271 26.73 2.66 5.37
CA VAL A 271 27.39 2.51 6.70
C VAL A 271 26.55 3.15 7.81
N GLY A 272 25.98 4.33 7.52
CA GLY A 272 25.11 5.03 8.47
C GLY A 272 23.78 4.32 8.77
N ASN A 273 23.39 3.35 7.94
CA ASN A 273 22.15 2.60 8.07
C ASN A 273 22.42 1.08 7.99
N PRO A 274 22.90 0.47 9.06
CA PRO A 274 23.37 -0.92 9.05
C PRO A 274 22.26 -1.95 8.75
N GLN A 275 21.00 -1.61 8.98
CA GLN A 275 19.85 -2.47 8.70
C GLN A 275 19.28 -2.29 7.29
N ALA A 276 19.78 -1.31 6.53
CA ALA A 276 19.27 -1.06 5.20
C ALA A 276 19.58 -2.20 4.24
N THR A 277 18.61 -2.53 3.41
CA THR A 277 18.67 -3.51 2.32
C THR A 277 18.38 -2.88 0.96
N TYR A 278 17.95 -1.62 0.94
CA TYR A 278 17.68 -0.83 -0.26
C TYR A 278 18.42 0.50 -0.20
N ILE A 279 18.92 0.95 -1.36
CA ILE A 279 19.42 2.30 -1.55
C ILE A 279 18.99 2.81 -2.92
N GLN A 280 18.43 4.01 -2.97
CA GLN A 280 17.90 4.58 -4.20
C GLN A 280 18.81 5.67 -4.76
N MET A 281 19.10 5.57 -6.03
CA MET A 281 19.56 6.63 -6.91
C MET A 281 18.32 7.17 -7.65
N GLY A 282 17.69 8.20 -7.09
CA GLY A 282 16.49 8.81 -7.65
C GLY A 282 16.78 10.23 -8.14
N HIS A 283 16.46 10.51 -9.40
CA HIS A 283 16.54 11.87 -9.93
C HIS A 283 15.62 12.83 -9.15
N GLU A 284 15.89 14.13 -9.22
CA GLU A 284 15.12 15.14 -8.50
C GLU A 284 13.73 15.33 -9.13
N ASP A 285 12.74 15.72 -8.32
CA ASP A 285 11.33 15.84 -8.71
C ASP A 285 11.08 17.04 -9.65
N ASN A 286 11.58 16.94 -10.85
CA ASN A 286 11.35 17.90 -11.92
C ASN A 286 11.56 17.23 -13.30
N LEU A 287 11.16 17.92 -14.36
CA LEU A 287 11.27 17.43 -15.74
C LEU A 287 12.60 17.77 -16.42
N ASP A 288 13.57 18.32 -15.69
CA ASP A 288 14.86 18.70 -16.23
C ASP A 288 15.75 17.49 -16.48
N MET A 289 16.67 17.63 -17.40
CA MET A 289 17.71 16.64 -17.74
C MET A 289 19.03 17.34 -18.05
N CYS A 290 20.13 16.62 -18.00
CA CYS A 290 21.38 17.13 -18.52
C CYS A 290 21.40 17.00 -20.06
N TYR A 291 21.60 18.10 -20.76
CA TYR A 291 21.67 18.18 -22.23
C TYR A 291 23.08 18.33 -22.79
N CYS A 292 24.12 18.01 -22.02
CA CYS A 292 25.49 17.97 -22.58
C CYS A 292 25.57 16.89 -23.68
N ALA A 293 26.52 17.06 -24.61
CA ALA A 293 26.63 16.17 -25.76
C ALA A 293 26.78 14.68 -25.38
N SER A 294 27.48 14.39 -24.28
CA SER A 294 27.68 13.02 -23.79
C SER A 294 26.37 12.41 -23.24
N CYS A 295 25.57 13.16 -22.46
CA CYS A 295 24.29 12.69 -21.98
C CYS A 295 23.28 12.46 -23.12
N VAL A 296 23.28 13.32 -24.14
CA VAL A 296 22.44 13.12 -25.34
C VAL A 296 22.86 11.84 -26.07
N ALA A 297 24.16 11.63 -26.30
CA ALA A 297 24.67 10.42 -26.95
C ALA A 297 24.38 9.14 -26.15
N GLU A 298 24.47 9.18 -24.81
CA GLU A 298 24.09 8.04 -23.96
C GLU A 298 22.59 7.71 -24.06
N ARG A 299 21.72 8.71 -24.05
CA ARG A 299 20.26 8.49 -24.24
C ARG A 299 19.94 7.89 -25.60
N GLU A 300 20.59 8.35 -26.67
CA GLU A 300 20.46 7.75 -27.99
C GLU A 300 20.93 6.29 -27.99
N LYS A 301 22.08 6.02 -27.35
CA LYS A 301 22.67 4.68 -27.26
C LYS A 301 21.80 3.71 -26.45
N TYR A 302 21.31 4.13 -25.30
CA TYR A 302 20.61 3.27 -24.34
C TYR A 302 19.06 3.34 -24.45
N GLY A 303 18.52 4.03 -25.46
CA GLY A 303 17.08 4.02 -25.74
C GLY A 303 16.25 4.94 -24.85
N GLY A 304 16.80 6.09 -24.44
CA GLY A 304 16.08 7.11 -23.68
C GLY A 304 16.66 7.37 -22.29
N TYR A 305 15.97 8.21 -21.53
CA TYR A 305 16.44 8.62 -20.20
C TYR A 305 16.36 7.46 -19.19
N GLY A 306 15.30 6.63 -19.26
CA GLY A 306 15.21 5.41 -18.43
C GLY A 306 16.36 4.45 -18.67
N GLY A 307 16.81 4.29 -19.92
CA GLY A 307 17.99 3.48 -20.25
C GLY A 307 19.30 4.10 -19.74
N GLN A 308 19.42 5.44 -19.75
CA GLN A 308 20.56 6.15 -19.18
C GLN A 308 20.64 5.99 -17.66
N GLU A 309 19.51 6.11 -16.94
CA GLU A 309 19.46 5.89 -15.49
C GLU A 309 19.77 4.45 -15.09
N LEU A 310 19.25 3.48 -15.84
CA LEU A 310 19.59 2.07 -15.64
C LEU A 310 21.09 1.83 -15.78
N GLU A 311 21.72 2.34 -16.83
CA GLU A 311 23.17 2.18 -17.04
C GLU A 311 24.00 2.92 -15.98
N PHE A 312 23.56 4.10 -15.54
CA PHE A 312 24.19 4.81 -14.44
C PHE A 312 24.11 4.00 -13.13
N THR A 313 22.97 3.37 -12.85
CA THR A 313 22.78 2.52 -11.68
C THR A 313 23.64 1.25 -11.76
N ASN A 314 23.78 0.64 -12.95
CA ASN A 314 24.72 -0.47 -13.17
C ASN A 314 26.17 -0.07 -12.81
N LYS A 315 26.62 1.11 -13.26
CA LYS A 315 27.95 1.63 -12.94
C LYS A 315 28.15 1.86 -11.43
N LEU A 316 27.12 2.33 -10.73
CA LEU A 316 27.17 2.48 -9.26
C LEU A 316 27.26 1.11 -8.57
N GLN A 317 26.45 0.15 -8.99
CA GLN A 317 26.44 -1.22 -8.46
C GLN A 317 27.83 -1.88 -8.63
N GLU A 318 28.48 -1.71 -9.78
CA GLU A 318 29.84 -2.24 -10.05
C GLU A 318 30.92 -1.72 -9.08
N ILE A 319 30.71 -0.55 -8.49
CA ILE A 319 31.60 0.02 -7.46
C ILE A 319 31.16 -0.43 -6.06
N LEU A 320 29.85 -0.44 -5.81
CA LEU A 320 29.29 -0.64 -4.47
C LEU A 320 29.26 -2.10 -4.04
N ASP A 321 28.91 -3.03 -4.93
CA ASP A 321 28.78 -4.45 -4.57
C ASP A 321 30.11 -5.09 -4.17
N PRO A 322 31.24 -4.93 -4.92
CA PRO A 322 32.53 -5.47 -4.50
C PRO A 322 33.01 -4.85 -3.18
N TRP A 323 32.74 -3.55 -2.97
CA TRP A 323 33.06 -2.89 -1.71
C TRP A 323 32.20 -3.43 -0.55
N LEU A 324 30.90 -3.63 -0.78
CA LEU A 324 29.98 -4.16 0.24
C LEU A 324 30.43 -5.57 0.67
N HIS A 325 30.66 -6.47 -0.29
CA HIS A 325 31.11 -7.83 0.00
C HIS A 325 32.46 -7.89 0.73
N ALA A 326 33.39 -6.98 0.41
CA ALA A 326 34.70 -6.94 1.07
C ALA A 326 34.63 -6.44 2.52
N ASN A 327 33.69 -5.54 2.85
CA ASN A 327 33.62 -4.90 4.15
C ASN A 327 32.48 -5.44 5.04
N TYR A 328 31.40 -5.98 4.43
CA TYR A 328 30.19 -6.43 5.09
C TYR A 328 29.63 -7.70 4.40
N PRO A 329 30.34 -8.84 4.44
CA PRO A 329 30.03 -10.03 3.64
C PRO A 329 28.64 -10.61 3.89
N GLU A 330 28.04 -10.36 5.06
CA GLU A 330 26.70 -10.83 5.44
C GLU A 330 25.57 -9.90 4.93
N ARG A 331 25.92 -8.76 4.31
CA ARG A 331 24.93 -7.79 3.82
C ARG A 331 24.74 -7.92 2.31
N SER A 332 23.50 -7.80 1.89
CA SER A 332 23.12 -7.55 0.49
C SER A 332 22.35 -6.25 0.36
N MET A 333 22.42 -5.62 -0.80
CA MET A 333 21.79 -4.33 -1.06
C MET A 333 21.10 -4.37 -2.42
N LYS A 334 19.88 -3.85 -2.52
CA LYS A 334 19.21 -3.54 -3.78
C LYS A 334 19.49 -2.11 -4.17
N TYR A 335 19.94 -1.92 -5.40
CA TYR A 335 20.25 -0.61 -6.00
C TYR A 335 19.09 -0.17 -6.85
N VAL A 336 18.32 0.80 -6.38
CA VAL A 336 17.04 1.18 -6.98
C VAL A 336 17.19 2.47 -7.78
N PHE A 337 16.62 2.51 -8.99
CA PHE A 337 16.47 3.74 -9.77
C PHE A 337 14.99 3.99 -10.10
N PHE A 338 14.67 5.22 -10.48
CA PHE A 338 13.33 5.57 -10.89
C PHE A 338 13.01 5.21 -12.35
N ALA A 339 11.78 4.73 -12.59
CA ALA A 339 11.07 4.89 -13.85
C ALA A 339 9.88 5.83 -13.59
N TYR A 340 10.16 7.13 -13.58
CA TYR A 340 9.25 8.20 -13.16
C TYR A 340 9.37 9.41 -14.09
N GLN A 341 8.26 10.02 -14.47
CA GLN A 341 8.23 11.19 -15.35
C GLN A 341 9.14 10.99 -16.59
N THR A 342 10.28 11.70 -16.66
CA THR A 342 11.19 11.69 -17.80
C THR A 342 11.86 10.33 -18.07
N SER A 343 12.03 9.48 -17.05
CA SER A 343 12.64 8.15 -17.16
C SER A 343 11.61 7.00 -17.21
N GLN A 344 10.33 7.29 -17.24
CA GLN A 344 9.24 6.30 -17.15
C GLN A 344 9.24 5.31 -18.33
N GLU A 345 9.62 5.80 -19.53
CA GLU A 345 9.68 4.97 -20.74
C GLU A 345 10.82 3.94 -20.67
N PRO A 346 10.54 2.63 -20.83
CA PRO A 346 11.57 1.61 -20.84
C PRO A 346 12.44 1.69 -22.10
N PRO A 347 13.74 1.34 -22.05
CA PRO A 347 14.62 1.29 -23.21
C PRO A 347 14.33 0.06 -24.09
N ALA A 348 13.09 -0.11 -24.52
CA ALA A 348 12.54 -1.31 -25.12
C ALA A 348 11.76 -1.03 -26.42
N LYS A 349 11.72 -2.01 -27.30
CA LYS A 349 10.88 -2.03 -28.50
C LYS A 349 10.10 -3.33 -28.58
N TRP A 350 8.90 -3.27 -29.12
CA TRP A 350 8.07 -4.45 -29.33
C TRP A 350 8.70 -5.37 -30.38
N ASN A 351 8.67 -6.68 -30.13
CA ASN A 351 9.12 -7.73 -31.03
C ASN A 351 7.96 -8.69 -31.31
N ASP A 352 7.41 -8.64 -32.53
CA ASP A 352 6.28 -9.48 -32.95
C ASP A 352 6.60 -11.00 -32.91
N ALA A 353 7.86 -11.37 -33.12
CA ALA A 353 8.27 -12.78 -33.13
C ALA A 353 8.24 -13.43 -31.74
N THR A 354 8.45 -12.65 -30.68
CA THR A 354 8.41 -13.13 -29.28
C THR A 354 7.17 -12.66 -28.54
N SER A 355 6.37 -11.77 -29.15
CA SER A 355 5.23 -11.10 -28.51
C SER A 355 5.61 -10.48 -27.16
N SER A 356 6.77 -9.84 -27.10
CA SER A 356 7.33 -9.21 -25.90
C SER A 356 8.19 -8.01 -26.26
N TYR A 357 8.47 -7.16 -25.27
CA TYR A 357 9.43 -6.08 -25.43
C TYR A 357 10.86 -6.62 -25.31
N VAL A 358 11.75 -6.13 -26.18
CA VAL A 358 13.18 -6.46 -26.19
C VAL A 358 14.00 -5.19 -26.14
N PRO A 359 15.26 -5.24 -25.67
CA PRO A 359 16.13 -4.06 -25.60
C PRO A 359 16.29 -3.35 -26.95
N ILE A 360 16.34 -2.02 -26.93
CA ILE A 360 16.70 -1.19 -28.09
C ILE A 360 18.20 -1.30 -28.35
N SER A 361 19.00 -1.20 -27.29
CA SER A 361 20.46 -1.24 -27.36
C SER A 361 21.00 -2.66 -27.34
N SER A 362 22.02 -2.95 -28.14
CA SER A 362 22.80 -4.20 -28.03
C SER A 362 23.67 -4.25 -26.77
N ASP A 363 23.96 -3.10 -26.17
CA ASP A 363 24.75 -2.96 -24.93
C ASP A 363 23.85 -2.99 -23.67
N PHE A 364 22.56 -3.32 -23.84
CA PHE A 364 21.63 -3.42 -22.73
C PHE A 364 22.05 -4.50 -21.74
N ARG A 365 22.00 -4.14 -20.46
CA ARG A 365 22.25 -5.03 -19.33
C ARG A 365 21.46 -4.57 -18.10
N ILE A 366 21.16 -5.48 -17.23
CA ILE A 366 20.74 -5.22 -15.86
C ILE A 366 21.68 -6.05 -14.98
N ASN A 367 22.41 -5.39 -14.08
CA ASN A 367 23.29 -6.07 -13.16
C ASN A 367 22.51 -6.70 -12.01
N ASP A 368 23.11 -7.69 -11.33
CA ASP A 368 22.54 -8.30 -10.13
C ASP A 368 22.21 -7.24 -9.10
N ASN A 369 21.07 -7.42 -8.39
CA ASN A 369 20.59 -6.49 -7.36
C ASN A 369 20.17 -5.09 -7.85
N VAL A 370 20.18 -4.81 -9.15
CA VAL A 370 19.58 -3.59 -9.69
C VAL A 370 18.07 -3.76 -9.82
N MET A 371 17.32 -2.79 -9.33
CA MET A 371 15.86 -2.80 -9.27
C MET A 371 15.29 -1.51 -9.83
N VAL A 372 14.21 -1.60 -10.62
CA VAL A 372 13.45 -0.43 -11.08
C VAL A 372 12.33 -0.10 -10.12
N MET A 373 12.17 1.17 -9.77
CA MET A 373 10.97 1.69 -9.13
C MET A 373 10.11 2.41 -10.16
N TYR A 374 9.06 1.72 -10.63
CA TYR A 374 8.12 2.29 -11.58
C TYR A 374 7.03 3.07 -10.84
N CYS A 375 6.81 4.32 -11.25
CA CYS A 375 5.85 5.25 -10.64
C CYS A 375 4.76 5.63 -11.66
N PRO A 376 3.58 5.00 -11.66
CA PRO A 376 2.50 5.23 -12.63
C PRO A 376 1.73 6.53 -12.34
N ILE A 377 2.41 7.69 -12.30
CA ILE A 377 1.80 8.96 -11.88
C ILE A 377 0.68 9.45 -12.81
N ASP A 378 0.73 9.10 -14.11
CA ASP A 378 -0.23 9.53 -15.13
C ASP A 378 -1.35 8.51 -15.38
N VAL A 379 -1.48 7.49 -14.53
CA VAL A 379 -2.58 6.50 -14.62
C VAL A 379 -3.90 7.13 -14.20
N ASP A 380 -4.96 6.83 -14.94
CA ASP A 380 -6.34 7.01 -14.47
C ASP A 380 -6.70 5.86 -13.52
N PHE A 381 -6.53 6.10 -12.22
CA PHE A 381 -6.79 5.12 -11.17
C PHE A 381 -8.28 4.78 -10.98
N SER A 382 -9.20 5.42 -11.72
CA SER A 382 -10.60 5.00 -11.76
C SER A 382 -10.85 3.87 -12.78
N ARG A 383 -9.82 3.43 -13.51
CA ARG A 383 -9.89 2.48 -14.62
C ARG A 383 -8.86 1.37 -14.47
N LYS A 384 -9.19 0.20 -15.01
CA LYS A 384 -8.24 -0.91 -15.10
C LYS A 384 -6.99 -0.55 -15.89
N MET A 385 -5.88 -1.24 -15.63
CA MET A 385 -4.65 -1.04 -16.42
C MET A 385 -4.86 -1.37 -17.91
N SER A 386 -5.76 -2.29 -18.22
CA SER A 386 -6.11 -2.67 -19.62
C SER A 386 -7.01 -1.66 -20.35
N ASP A 387 -7.53 -0.61 -19.65
CA ASP A 387 -8.36 0.42 -20.28
C ASP A 387 -7.52 1.23 -21.29
N PRO A 388 -8.06 1.59 -22.48
CA PRO A 388 -7.35 2.43 -23.45
C PRO A 388 -6.80 3.75 -22.91
N LYS A 389 -7.39 4.31 -21.85
CA LYS A 389 -6.86 5.52 -21.19
C LYS A 389 -5.51 5.28 -20.50
N ASN A 390 -5.26 4.06 -20.05
CA ASN A 390 -4.02 3.66 -19.39
C ASN A 390 -3.03 2.93 -20.33
N ALA A 391 -3.31 2.92 -21.64
CA ALA A 391 -2.54 2.12 -22.59
C ALA A 391 -1.05 2.48 -22.65
N ALA A 392 -0.67 3.74 -22.40
CA ALA A 392 0.72 4.16 -22.37
C ALA A 392 1.45 3.52 -21.18
N GLN A 393 0.90 3.67 -19.98
CA GLN A 393 1.47 3.16 -18.73
C GLN A 393 1.45 1.61 -18.69
N HIS A 394 0.40 1.00 -19.26
CA HIS A 394 0.36 -0.45 -19.46
C HIS A 394 1.57 -0.95 -20.28
N LYS A 395 1.85 -0.32 -21.43
CA LYS A 395 2.99 -0.68 -22.29
C LYS A 395 4.34 -0.40 -21.61
N GLN A 396 4.46 0.71 -20.90
CA GLN A 396 5.68 1.06 -20.18
C GLN A 396 6.00 0.00 -19.11
N LEU A 397 5.02 -0.34 -18.28
CA LEU A 397 5.24 -1.33 -17.23
C LEU A 397 5.50 -2.73 -17.79
N GLN A 398 4.76 -3.13 -18.85
CA GLN A 398 5.05 -4.36 -19.57
C GLN A 398 6.46 -4.35 -20.15
N GLY A 399 6.90 -3.23 -20.74
CA GLY A 399 8.24 -3.09 -21.27
C GLY A 399 9.33 -3.25 -20.22
N TRP A 400 9.16 -2.66 -19.03
CA TRP A 400 10.09 -2.87 -17.91
C TRP A 400 10.09 -4.33 -17.45
N GLY A 401 8.92 -4.95 -17.26
CA GLY A 401 8.79 -6.36 -16.85
C GLY A 401 9.46 -7.31 -17.85
N ASP A 402 9.21 -7.12 -19.15
CA ASP A 402 9.83 -7.92 -20.21
C ASP A 402 11.35 -7.75 -20.24
N LEU A 403 11.88 -6.54 -20.01
CA LEU A 403 13.33 -6.29 -19.97
C LEU A 403 14.00 -6.98 -18.78
N PHE A 404 13.41 -6.93 -17.59
CA PHE A 404 13.93 -7.66 -16.42
C PHE A 404 13.88 -9.17 -16.64
N LYS A 405 12.82 -9.69 -17.22
CA LYS A 405 12.71 -11.10 -17.62
C LYS A 405 13.73 -11.48 -18.69
N TYR A 406 13.94 -10.61 -19.70
CA TYR A 406 14.95 -10.80 -20.73
C TYR A 406 16.37 -10.92 -20.15
N ALA A 407 16.69 -10.10 -19.15
CA ALA A 407 17.97 -10.13 -18.46
C ALA A 407 18.13 -11.27 -17.44
N GLY A 408 17.06 -12.05 -17.18
CA GLY A 408 17.06 -13.13 -16.18
C GLY A 408 16.86 -12.66 -14.74
N HIS A 409 16.40 -11.43 -14.53
CA HIS A 409 16.19 -10.79 -13.23
C HIS A 409 14.71 -10.55 -12.92
N SER A 410 13.83 -11.50 -13.23
CA SER A 410 12.41 -11.40 -12.88
C SER A 410 12.24 -11.25 -11.37
N GLY A 411 11.35 -10.35 -10.96
CA GLY A 411 11.10 -10.06 -9.53
C GLY A 411 11.89 -8.88 -8.96
N GLU A 412 12.59 -8.12 -9.79
CA GLU A 412 13.36 -6.93 -9.37
C GLU A 412 12.63 -5.63 -9.73
N MET A 413 11.31 -5.56 -9.45
CA MET A 413 10.51 -4.37 -9.69
C MET A 413 9.81 -3.93 -8.40
N TYR A 414 9.87 -2.62 -8.16
CA TYR A 414 9.16 -1.91 -7.11
C TYR A 414 8.11 -1.01 -7.75
N ILE A 415 6.88 -1.02 -7.27
CA ILE A 415 5.83 -0.10 -7.73
C ILE A 415 5.58 0.96 -6.66
N TRP A 416 5.68 2.21 -7.05
CA TRP A 416 5.17 3.33 -6.26
C TRP A 416 3.82 3.76 -6.83
N ALA A 417 2.75 3.12 -6.38
CA ALA A 417 1.38 3.44 -6.77
C ALA A 417 0.81 4.63 -5.99
N TYR A 418 -0.35 5.12 -6.42
CA TYR A 418 -0.96 6.32 -5.86
C TYR A 418 -2.44 6.11 -5.55
N SER A 419 -2.83 6.48 -4.34
CA SER A 419 -4.21 6.64 -3.88
C SER A 419 -4.44 8.05 -3.33
N ILE A 420 -3.82 9.03 -4.00
CA ILE A 420 -3.81 10.44 -3.63
C ILE A 420 -4.24 11.32 -4.83
N GLN A 421 -5.06 12.33 -4.56
CA GLN A 421 -5.26 13.47 -5.45
C GLN A 421 -4.55 14.68 -4.82
N ALA A 422 -3.29 14.90 -5.20
CA ALA A 422 -2.39 15.83 -4.52
C ALA A 422 -2.94 17.25 -4.37
N LYS A 423 -3.77 17.70 -5.33
CA LYS A 423 -4.36 19.07 -5.35
C LYS A 423 -5.70 19.19 -4.65
N CYS A 424 -6.35 18.09 -4.29
CA CYS A 424 -7.72 18.13 -3.74
C CYS A 424 -7.97 16.95 -2.77
N GLY A 425 -7.18 16.89 -1.69
CA GLY A 425 -7.18 15.80 -0.72
C GLY A 425 -8.48 15.55 0.01
N LEU A 426 -9.35 16.56 0.12
CA LEU A 426 -10.66 16.40 0.78
C LEU A 426 -11.77 15.96 -0.19
N VAL A 427 -11.47 15.81 -1.48
CA VAL A 427 -12.37 15.13 -2.42
C VAL A 427 -12.00 13.66 -2.46
N PRO A 428 -12.94 12.73 -2.21
CA PRO A 428 -12.66 11.30 -2.27
C PRO A 428 -12.07 10.88 -3.62
N MET A 429 -10.98 10.13 -3.62
CA MET A 429 -10.41 9.58 -4.84
C MET A 429 -11.19 8.36 -5.29
N ASN A 430 -11.73 8.40 -6.52
CA ASN A 430 -12.56 7.32 -7.06
C ASN A 430 -11.71 6.18 -7.65
N ASN A 431 -10.98 5.47 -6.80
CA ASN A 431 -10.21 4.27 -7.19
C ASN A 431 -10.74 2.96 -6.56
N TYR A 432 -11.93 3.00 -5.98
CA TYR A 432 -12.54 1.88 -5.27
C TYR A 432 -12.74 0.64 -6.16
N GLY A 433 -12.17 -0.49 -5.75
CA GLY A 433 -12.28 -1.77 -6.47
C GLY A 433 -11.43 -1.88 -7.73
N VAL A 434 -10.73 -0.82 -8.12
CA VAL A 434 -9.88 -0.84 -9.32
C VAL A 434 -8.46 -1.28 -8.99
N TYR A 435 -7.97 -0.98 -7.80
CA TYR A 435 -6.62 -1.34 -7.39
C TYR A 435 -6.39 -2.87 -7.24
N GLU A 436 -7.43 -3.69 -7.10
CA GLU A 436 -7.32 -5.15 -7.23
C GLU A 436 -6.76 -5.55 -8.61
N ASP A 437 -7.32 -4.98 -9.69
CA ASP A 437 -6.84 -5.18 -11.07
C ASP A 437 -5.41 -4.64 -11.27
N HIS A 438 -5.12 -3.47 -10.69
CA HIS A 438 -3.79 -2.86 -10.75
C HIS A 438 -2.74 -3.72 -10.05
N TYR A 439 -3.02 -4.19 -8.84
CA TYR A 439 -2.08 -5.01 -8.06
C TYR A 439 -1.80 -6.34 -8.76
N LYS A 440 -2.86 -6.98 -9.30
CA LYS A 440 -2.68 -8.16 -10.12
C LYS A 440 -1.76 -7.88 -11.32
N PHE A 441 -2.02 -6.81 -12.06
CA PHE A 441 -1.21 -6.46 -13.22
C PHE A 441 0.25 -6.17 -12.84
N TYR A 442 0.50 -5.47 -11.73
CA TYR A 442 1.85 -5.19 -11.25
C TYR A 442 2.60 -6.48 -10.90
N ALA A 443 1.95 -7.40 -10.21
CA ALA A 443 2.52 -8.71 -9.88
C ALA A 443 2.79 -9.55 -11.14
N ASP A 444 1.87 -9.58 -12.12
CA ASP A 444 2.04 -10.28 -13.40
C ASP A 444 3.24 -9.74 -14.20
N MET A 445 3.56 -8.45 -14.03
CA MET A 445 4.75 -7.83 -14.64
C MET A 445 6.04 -8.07 -13.85
N GLY A 446 5.99 -8.77 -12.73
CA GLY A 446 7.15 -9.17 -11.93
C GLY A 446 7.47 -8.21 -10.78
N ALA A 447 6.53 -7.38 -10.35
CA ALA A 447 6.72 -6.59 -9.14
C ALA A 447 6.71 -7.48 -7.90
N THR A 448 7.69 -7.27 -7.01
CA THR A 448 7.82 -7.95 -5.71
C THR A 448 7.73 -6.99 -4.53
N ALA A 449 7.74 -5.70 -4.82
CA ALA A 449 7.63 -4.66 -3.80
C ALA A 449 6.62 -3.59 -4.24
N MET A 450 5.85 -3.09 -3.29
CA MET A 450 4.83 -2.10 -3.54
C MET A 450 4.70 -1.09 -2.41
N LEU A 451 4.58 0.18 -2.80
CA LEU A 451 4.16 1.30 -1.98
C LEU A 451 2.92 1.93 -2.60
N ASP A 452 1.85 2.12 -1.83
CA ASP A 452 0.69 2.90 -2.24
C ASP A 452 0.65 4.21 -1.45
N GLN A 453 0.89 5.34 -2.14
CA GLN A 453 0.93 6.65 -1.53
C GLN A 453 -0.46 7.27 -1.42
N SER A 454 -0.84 7.66 -0.22
CA SER A 454 -2.00 8.50 0.08
C SER A 454 -1.59 9.68 0.97
N PHE A 455 -2.53 10.30 1.68
CA PHE A 455 -2.23 11.39 2.63
C PHE A 455 -1.73 10.81 3.97
N TYR A 456 -0.42 10.71 4.15
CA TYR A 456 0.19 10.11 5.34
C TYR A 456 0.30 11.08 6.54
N MET A 457 0.23 12.38 6.31
CA MET A 457 0.31 13.42 7.35
C MET A 457 -1.05 13.96 7.77
N SER A 458 -2.10 13.72 7.00
CA SER A 458 -3.44 14.24 7.21
C SER A 458 -4.48 13.14 7.08
N GLY A 459 -5.46 13.09 7.98
CA GLY A 459 -6.68 12.35 7.72
C GLY A 459 -7.41 12.92 6.49
N VAL A 460 -8.11 12.08 5.76
CA VAL A 460 -8.90 12.47 4.60
C VAL A 460 -10.25 11.73 4.59
N PRO A 461 -11.35 12.37 4.13
CA PRO A 461 -12.62 11.68 3.94
C PRO A 461 -12.54 10.70 2.77
N GLY A 462 -13.60 9.96 2.53
CA GLY A 462 -13.68 9.03 1.41
C GLY A 462 -13.27 7.62 1.78
N PHE A 463 -13.78 7.14 2.89
CA PHE A 463 -13.61 5.77 3.37
C PHE A 463 -12.14 5.38 3.58
N GLU A 464 -11.36 6.28 4.21
CA GLU A 464 -9.92 6.06 4.45
C GLU A 464 -9.64 4.73 5.16
N ALA A 465 -10.38 4.42 6.22
CA ALA A 465 -10.19 3.18 6.98
C ALA A 465 -10.49 1.92 6.13
N MET A 466 -11.55 1.95 5.30
CA MET A 466 -11.87 0.87 4.37
C MET A 466 -10.77 0.71 3.31
N ARG A 467 -10.24 1.82 2.80
CA ARG A 467 -9.15 1.79 1.84
C ARG A 467 -7.90 1.18 2.45
N ALA A 468 -7.52 1.57 3.66
CA ALA A 468 -6.40 0.99 4.41
C ALA A 468 -6.54 -0.53 4.53
N TYR A 469 -7.71 -0.99 4.97
CA TYR A 469 -8.02 -2.41 5.13
C TYR A 469 -7.95 -3.18 3.81
N THR A 470 -8.69 -2.73 2.80
CA THR A 470 -8.81 -3.46 1.53
C THR A 470 -7.50 -3.47 0.73
N GLN A 471 -6.75 -2.37 0.72
CA GLN A 471 -5.43 -2.32 0.09
C GLN A 471 -4.42 -3.23 0.76
N ALA A 472 -4.37 -3.25 2.10
CA ALA A 472 -3.45 -4.12 2.83
C ALA A 472 -3.72 -5.62 2.54
N LYS A 473 -5.00 -6.02 2.56
CA LYS A 473 -5.40 -7.39 2.22
C LYS A 473 -5.04 -7.76 0.79
N LEU A 474 -5.32 -6.90 -0.19
CA LEU A 474 -5.06 -7.16 -1.60
C LEU A 474 -3.56 -7.08 -1.97
N GLN A 475 -2.75 -6.30 -1.27
CA GLN A 475 -1.29 -6.36 -1.41
C GLN A 475 -0.72 -7.68 -0.88
N TYR A 476 -1.41 -8.32 0.05
CA TYR A 476 -1.01 -9.60 0.63
C TYR A 476 -1.45 -10.78 -0.22
N SER A 477 -2.74 -10.86 -0.58
CA SER A 477 -3.31 -11.94 -1.41
C SER A 477 -4.50 -11.46 -2.23
N LEU A 478 -4.70 -12.06 -3.40
CA LEU A 478 -5.89 -11.87 -4.25
C LEU A 478 -6.88 -13.05 -4.12
N ASP A 479 -6.74 -13.90 -3.11
CA ASP A 479 -7.67 -15.02 -2.86
C ASP A 479 -9.06 -14.54 -2.41
N VAL A 480 -9.13 -13.29 -1.92
CA VAL A 480 -10.38 -12.61 -1.55
C VAL A 480 -10.57 -11.40 -2.45
N SER A 481 -11.76 -11.22 -3.00
CA SER A 481 -12.07 -10.10 -3.89
C SER A 481 -12.24 -8.78 -3.13
N TYR A 482 -11.98 -7.65 -3.80
CA TYR A 482 -12.32 -6.34 -3.26
C TYR A 482 -13.78 -6.23 -2.81
N ALA A 483 -14.71 -6.79 -3.58
CA ALA A 483 -16.14 -6.70 -3.28
C ALA A 483 -16.52 -7.42 -1.97
N ASP A 484 -15.86 -8.55 -1.67
CA ASP A 484 -16.08 -9.28 -0.42
C ASP A 484 -15.47 -8.51 0.76
N LEU A 485 -14.25 -7.98 0.59
CA LEU A 485 -13.58 -7.15 1.61
C LEU A 485 -14.36 -5.86 1.91
N GLU A 486 -14.85 -5.16 0.87
CA GLU A 486 -15.68 -3.96 1.00
C GLU A 486 -16.94 -4.26 1.82
N LYS A 487 -17.66 -5.33 1.45
CA LYS A 487 -18.91 -5.73 2.13
C LYS A 487 -18.65 -6.10 3.58
N ASP A 488 -17.59 -6.85 3.84
CA ASP A 488 -17.23 -7.29 5.18
C ASP A 488 -16.85 -6.09 6.06
N PHE A 489 -16.00 -5.19 5.54
CA PHE A 489 -15.63 -3.95 6.22
C PHE A 489 -16.85 -3.08 6.54
N MET A 490 -17.71 -2.81 5.55
CA MET A 490 -18.89 -1.97 5.74
C MET A 490 -19.78 -2.50 6.85
N LYS A 491 -20.01 -3.81 6.87
CA LYS A 491 -20.84 -4.47 7.88
C LYS A 491 -20.26 -4.32 9.29
N HIS A 492 -18.98 -4.59 9.49
CA HIS A 492 -18.37 -4.62 10.82
C HIS A 492 -18.02 -3.21 11.30
N TYR A 493 -17.47 -2.38 10.46
CA TYR A 493 -17.03 -1.04 10.86
C TYR A 493 -18.18 -0.08 11.07
N TYR A 494 -19.19 -0.06 10.19
CA TYR A 494 -20.35 0.83 10.32
C TYR A 494 -21.54 0.20 11.04
N GLY A 495 -21.58 -1.12 11.24
CA GLY A 495 -22.57 -1.82 12.06
C GLY A 495 -24.00 -1.37 11.78
N GLU A 496 -24.66 -0.76 12.78
CA GLU A 496 -26.03 -0.30 12.72
C GLU A 496 -26.27 0.81 11.68
N ALA A 497 -25.21 1.54 11.27
CA ALA A 497 -25.26 2.56 10.23
C ALA A 497 -25.00 1.99 8.82
N GLU A 498 -24.57 0.73 8.69
CA GLU A 498 -24.10 0.12 7.44
C GLU A 498 -24.98 0.44 6.23
N ALA A 499 -26.27 0.15 6.32
CA ALA A 499 -27.19 0.30 5.19
C ALA A 499 -27.22 1.74 4.64
N LYS A 500 -27.20 2.74 5.54
CA LYS A 500 -27.26 4.16 5.18
C LYS A 500 -25.93 4.69 4.64
N ILE A 501 -24.84 4.29 5.25
CA ILE A 501 -23.49 4.62 4.76
C ILE A 501 -23.23 3.97 3.41
N TYR A 502 -23.70 2.73 3.21
CA TYR A 502 -23.57 2.05 1.92
C TYR A 502 -24.39 2.73 0.83
N ASP A 503 -25.56 3.28 1.15
CA ASP A 503 -26.35 4.09 0.20
C ASP A 503 -25.60 5.37 -0.21
N TYR A 504 -24.97 6.08 0.75
CA TYR A 504 -24.10 7.22 0.46
C TYR A 504 -22.90 6.84 -0.41
N TYR A 505 -22.19 5.79 -0.06
CA TYR A 505 -21.05 5.26 -0.81
C TYR A 505 -21.40 4.97 -2.27
N ARG A 506 -22.54 4.28 -2.51
CA ARG A 506 -23.03 4.01 -3.87
C ARG A 506 -23.41 5.28 -4.61
N ALA A 507 -24.04 6.24 -3.95
CA ALA A 507 -24.40 7.52 -4.55
C ALA A 507 -23.16 8.32 -4.95
N LEU A 508 -22.14 8.35 -4.10
CA LEU A 508 -20.84 8.97 -4.38
C LEU A 508 -20.17 8.34 -5.61
N ARG A 509 -20.05 7.03 -5.65
CA ARG A 509 -19.50 6.29 -6.81
C ARG A 509 -20.29 6.52 -8.10
N ALA A 510 -21.62 6.49 -8.01
CA ALA A 510 -22.49 6.78 -9.16
C ALA A 510 -22.30 8.20 -9.68
N TYR A 511 -22.09 9.15 -8.78
CA TYR A 511 -21.82 10.54 -9.17
C TYR A 511 -20.44 10.68 -9.85
N PHE A 512 -19.40 10.04 -9.36
CA PHE A 512 -18.12 9.97 -10.07
C PHE A 512 -18.24 9.32 -11.46
N ALA A 513 -19.00 8.25 -11.58
CA ALA A 513 -19.28 7.64 -12.90
C ALA A 513 -20.00 8.60 -13.84
N HIS A 514 -20.93 9.43 -13.32
CA HIS A 514 -21.59 10.50 -14.08
C HIS A 514 -20.57 11.56 -14.53
N LEU A 515 -19.70 12.05 -13.64
CA LEU A 515 -18.65 13.02 -14.00
C LEU A 515 -17.70 12.46 -15.06
N THR A 516 -17.33 11.20 -14.92
CA THR A 516 -16.49 10.51 -15.93
C THR A 516 -17.19 10.45 -17.30
N ALA A 517 -18.47 10.08 -17.33
CA ALA A 517 -19.22 9.93 -18.57
C ALA A 517 -19.53 11.28 -19.25
N THR A 518 -19.78 12.34 -18.49
CA THR A 518 -20.23 13.64 -19.02
C THR A 518 -19.11 14.65 -19.22
N GLN A 519 -18.05 14.56 -18.43
CA GLN A 519 -16.97 15.56 -18.39
C GLN A 519 -15.57 14.93 -18.52
N GLY A 520 -15.47 13.60 -18.66
CA GLY A 520 -14.20 12.91 -18.84
C GLY A 520 -13.32 12.89 -17.59
N ILE A 521 -13.88 13.12 -16.39
CA ILE A 521 -13.14 13.15 -15.13
C ILE A 521 -12.67 11.73 -14.78
N GLY A 522 -11.35 11.59 -14.55
CA GLY A 522 -10.71 10.38 -14.02
C GLY A 522 -10.11 10.61 -12.64
N ALA A 523 -9.54 9.57 -12.07
CA ALA A 523 -8.81 9.64 -10.79
C ALA A 523 -7.30 9.71 -11.04
N TYR A 524 -6.80 10.90 -11.35
CA TYR A 524 -5.37 11.17 -11.54
C TYR A 524 -4.75 11.81 -10.30
N VAL A 525 -3.47 11.56 -10.07
CA VAL A 525 -2.71 12.17 -8.96
C VAL A 525 -2.81 13.70 -8.98
N MET A 526 -2.67 14.31 -10.16
CA MET A 526 -2.66 15.75 -10.34
C MET A 526 -4.04 16.35 -10.68
N SER A 527 -5.15 15.58 -10.49
CA SER A 527 -6.51 16.11 -10.65
C SER A 527 -6.76 17.28 -9.70
N ASP A 528 -7.40 18.33 -10.22
CA ASP A 528 -7.95 19.42 -9.43
C ASP A 528 -9.48 19.37 -9.52
N LEU A 529 -10.10 18.86 -8.47
CA LEU A 529 -11.55 18.76 -8.35
C LEU A 529 -12.14 19.81 -7.42
N TYR A 530 -11.37 20.79 -6.97
CA TYR A 530 -11.87 21.93 -6.19
C TYR A 530 -12.50 23.02 -7.09
N LEU A 531 -13.43 22.59 -7.94
CA LEU A 531 -14.16 23.46 -8.87
C LEU A 531 -15.67 23.24 -8.68
N ASP A 532 -16.42 24.35 -8.55
CA ASP A 532 -17.87 24.37 -8.32
C ASP A 532 -18.67 23.63 -9.40
N GLN A 533 -18.21 23.71 -10.64
CA GLN A 533 -18.84 23.01 -11.78
C GLN A 533 -18.97 21.48 -11.59
N PHE A 534 -18.09 20.87 -10.78
CA PHE A 534 -18.15 19.44 -10.49
C PHE A 534 -19.08 19.11 -9.32
N TRP A 535 -19.33 20.07 -8.44
CA TRP A 535 -20.06 19.89 -7.19
C TRP A 535 -21.20 20.88 -7.03
N PRO A 536 -22.30 20.75 -7.82
CA PRO A 536 -23.49 21.58 -7.63
C PRO A 536 -24.02 21.49 -6.21
N TYR A 537 -24.59 22.61 -5.71
CA TYR A 537 -25.14 22.71 -4.35
C TYR A 537 -26.06 21.52 -4.03
N GLU A 538 -26.97 21.21 -4.92
CA GLU A 538 -27.99 20.16 -4.72
C GLU A 538 -27.37 18.75 -4.59
N VAL A 539 -26.20 18.53 -5.18
CA VAL A 539 -25.48 17.26 -5.04
C VAL A 539 -24.83 17.16 -3.65
N LEU A 540 -24.16 18.23 -3.22
CA LEU A 540 -23.55 18.28 -1.89
C LEU A 540 -24.58 18.21 -0.77
N ASP A 541 -25.68 18.96 -0.91
CA ASP A 541 -26.81 18.94 0.03
C ASP A 541 -27.42 17.54 0.13
N ARG A 542 -27.59 16.84 -1.02
CA ARG A 542 -28.08 15.48 -1.02
C ARG A 542 -27.13 14.51 -0.35
N PHE A 543 -25.82 14.65 -0.51
CA PHE A 543 -24.84 13.83 0.19
C PHE A 543 -24.92 14.04 1.70
N LEU A 544 -25.04 15.29 2.16
CA LEU A 544 -25.23 15.60 3.57
C LEU A 544 -26.55 15.00 4.14
N GLU A 545 -27.65 15.12 3.41
CA GLU A 545 -28.93 14.50 3.83
C GLU A 545 -28.76 12.98 4.05
N MET A 546 -28.03 12.29 3.16
CA MET A 546 -27.79 10.85 3.30
C MET A 546 -26.93 10.53 4.53
N LEU A 547 -25.93 11.36 4.83
CA LEU A 547 -25.07 11.20 5.99
C LEU A 547 -25.82 11.51 7.29
N PHE A 548 -26.65 12.54 7.33
CA PHE A 548 -27.55 12.84 8.47
C PHE A 548 -28.61 11.72 8.68
N ASP A 549 -29.09 11.07 7.60
CA ASP A 549 -29.94 9.90 7.72
C ASP A 549 -29.17 8.70 8.33
N ALA A 550 -27.84 8.61 8.09
CA ALA A 550 -26.99 7.62 8.73
C ALA A 550 -26.78 7.93 10.23
N GLU A 551 -26.50 9.20 10.61
CA GLU A 551 -26.46 9.60 12.02
C GLU A 551 -27.78 9.27 12.75
N LYS A 552 -28.92 9.60 12.12
CA LYS A 552 -30.24 9.31 12.67
C LYS A 552 -30.53 7.82 12.86
N SER A 553 -29.98 6.96 11.99
CA SER A 553 -30.17 5.50 12.09
C SER A 553 -29.58 4.90 13.36
N VAL A 554 -28.58 5.56 13.96
CA VAL A 554 -27.89 5.12 15.19
C VAL A 554 -28.36 5.86 16.45
N GLU A 555 -29.27 6.85 16.36
CA GLU A 555 -29.75 7.62 17.52
C GLU A 555 -30.31 6.76 18.66
N GLY A 556 -30.91 5.61 18.35
CA GLY A 556 -31.41 4.67 19.33
C GLY A 556 -30.35 4.15 20.30
N LEU A 557 -29.09 4.04 19.83
CA LEU A 557 -27.95 3.60 20.64
C LEU A 557 -27.57 4.62 21.72
N LYS A 558 -27.92 5.89 21.57
CA LYS A 558 -27.61 6.94 22.54
C LYS A 558 -28.05 6.61 23.96
N THR A 559 -29.10 5.80 24.11
CA THR A 559 -29.63 5.37 25.40
C THR A 559 -29.32 3.93 25.75
N THR A 560 -29.08 3.07 24.77
CA THR A 560 -28.87 1.62 24.97
C THR A 560 -27.39 1.24 24.99
N ASP A 561 -26.56 1.94 24.21
CA ASP A 561 -25.10 1.77 24.11
C ASP A 561 -24.42 3.08 23.71
N PRO A 562 -24.21 4.02 24.65
CA PRO A 562 -23.65 5.34 24.38
C PRO A 562 -22.25 5.30 23.75
N ASP A 563 -21.40 4.36 24.15
CA ASP A 563 -20.03 4.25 23.63
C ASP A 563 -20.04 3.80 22.16
N ARG A 564 -20.90 2.86 21.82
CA ARG A 564 -21.14 2.43 20.43
C ARG A 564 -21.71 3.57 19.59
N TYR A 565 -22.67 4.33 20.15
CA TYR A 565 -23.22 5.51 19.49
C TYR A 565 -22.13 6.52 19.11
N GLU A 566 -21.31 6.93 20.07
CA GLU A 566 -20.23 7.91 19.82
C GLU A 566 -19.20 7.39 18.80
N THR A 567 -18.89 6.12 18.86
CA THR A 567 -17.98 5.47 17.90
C THR A 567 -18.54 5.55 16.48
N LEU A 568 -19.79 5.14 16.27
CA LEU A 568 -20.42 5.17 14.95
C LEU A 568 -20.63 6.59 14.44
N LEU A 569 -20.99 7.51 15.32
CA LEU A 569 -21.16 8.92 14.98
C LEU A 569 -19.86 9.53 14.44
N LYS A 570 -18.73 9.28 15.07
CA LYS A 570 -17.42 9.73 14.60
C LYS A 570 -17.09 9.15 13.23
N ARG A 571 -17.35 7.86 13.00
CA ARG A 571 -17.14 7.18 11.72
C ARG A 571 -17.98 7.74 10.59
N ILE A 572 -19.22 8.17 10.88
CA ILE A 572 -20.10 8.83 9.89
C ILE A 572 -19.59 10.25 9.60
N ARG A 573 -19.26 11.02 10.62
CA ARG A 573 -18.85 12.45 10.50
C ARG A 573 -17.57 12.66 9.70
N VAL A 574 -16.69 11.69 9.66
CA VAL A 574 -15.53 11.74 8.76
C VAL A 574 -15.96 11.91 7.31
N GLU A 575 -17.03 11.26 6.89
CA GLU A 575 -17.53 11.35 5.51
C GLU A 575 -18.28 12.66 5.23
N GLU A 576 -18.74 13.38 6.26
CA GLU A 576 -19.35 14.71 6.13
C GLU A 576 -18.34 15.80 5.81
N ILE A 577 -17.05 15.58 6.08
CA ILE A 577 -15.98 16.56 5.84
C ILE A 577 -15.99 17.01 4.38
N PHE A 578 -16.10 16.08 3.44
CA PHE A 578 -16.07 16.40 2.01
C PHE A 578 -17.23 17.33 1.59
N PRO A 579 -18.51 16.99 1.75
CA PRO A 579 -19.59 17.84 1.31
C PRO A 579 -19.65 19.16 2.12
N LEU A 580 -19.36 19.15 3.41
CA LEU A 580 -19.31 20.38 4.24
C LEU A 580 -18.21 21.34 3.78
N TYR A 581 -16.99 20.81 3.55
CA TYR A 581 -15.87 21.62 3.06
C TYR A 581 -16.21 22.28 1.71
N MET A 582 -16.82 21.53 0.79
CA MET A 582 -17.18 22.04 -0.54
C MET A 582 -18.32 23.07 -0.45
N LEU A 583 -19.30 22.89 0.44
CA LEU A 583 -20.35 23.89 0.68
C LEU A 583 -19.77 25.19 1.23
N PHE A 584 -18.86 25.13 2.20
CA PHE A 584 -18.18 26.34 2.69
C PHE A 584 -17.32 27.01 1.62
N ARG A 585 -16.62 26.23 0.82
CA ARG A 585 -15.73 26.72 -0.22
C ARG A 585 -16.47 27.47 -1.33
N PHE A 586 -17.63 26.98 -1.77
CA PHE A 586 -18.32 27.51 -2.94
C PHE A 586 -19.66 28.16 -2.66
N TYR A 587 -20.38 27.70 -1.64
CA TYR A 587 -21.79 28.05 -1.42
C TYR A 587 -22.08 28.65 -0.05
N MET A 588 -21.06 29.15 0.68
CA MET A 588 -21.25 29.74 2.02
C MET A 588 -22.29 30.84 2.04
N ASN A 589 -22.38 31.65 0.97
CA ASN A 589 -23.35 32.73 0.86
C ASN A 589 -24.79 32.27 0.62
N GLU A 590 -24.99 31.04 0.19
CA GLU A 590 -26.31 30.45 -0.05
C GLU A 590 -26.87 29.77 1.20
N LEU A 591 -26.01 29.49 2.19
CA LEU A 591 -26.41 28.90 3.46
C LEU A 591 -27.09 29.94 4.35
N SER A 592 -28.15 29.55 5.03
CA SER A 592 -28.75 30.35 6.13
C SER A 592 -27.76 30.49 7.29
N GLN A 593 -27.89 31.53 8.13
CA GLN A 593 -26.99 31.73 9.28
C GLN A 593 -26.99 30.48 10.20
N LYS A 594 -28.14 29.88 10.47
CA LYS A 594 -28.25 28.67 11.26
C LYS A 594 -27.49 27.48 10.65
N GLN A 595 -27.56 27.31 9.32
CA GLN A 595 -26.78 26.24 8.64
C GLN A 595 -25.28 26.52 8.72
N LYS A 596 -24.84 27.79 8.53
CA LYS A 596 -23.43 28.16 8.66
C LYS A 596 -22.87 27.78 10.03
N GLU A 597 -23.58 28.14 11.10
CA GLU A 597 -23.17 27.83 12.47
C GLU A 597 -23.11 26.30 12.70
N GLN A 598 -24.18 25.58 12.39
CA GLN A 598 -24.26 24.14 12.56
C GLN A 598 -23.20 23.40 11.71
N TYR A 599 -23.08 23.75 10.44
CA TYR A 599 -22.17 23.05 9.51
C TYR A 599 -20.70 23.37 9.80
N TRP A 600 -20.41 24.59 10.31
CA TRP A 600 -19.07 24.92 10.75
C TRP A 600 -18.66 24.10 11.98
N ASP A 601 -19.54 23.98 12.98
CA ASP A 601 -19.28 23.16 14.15
C ASP A 601 -19.00 21.70 13.75
N LEU A 602 -19.87 21.09 12.91
CA LEU A 602 -19.69 19.71 12.41
C LEU A 602 -18.36 19.54 11.66
N LEU A 603 -18.04 20.45 10.73
CA LEU A 603 -16.81 20.38 9.95
C LEU A 603 -15.57 20.52 10.83
N ASN A 604 -15.57 21.51 11.74
CA ASN A 604 -14.46 21.75 12.65
C ASN A 604 -14.20 20.54 13.55
N ASP A 605 -15.25 20.03 14.18
CA ASP A 605 -15.12 18.89 15.10
C ASP A 605 -14.66 17.63 14.36
N ALA A 606 -15.22 17.33 13.19
CA ALA A 606 -14.80 16.22 12.37
C ALA A 606 -13.34 16.34 11.91
N CYS A 607 -12.90 17.53 11.48
CA CYS A 607 -11.50 17.77 11.11
C CYS A 607 -10.54 17.59 12.28
N VAL A 608 -10.92 18.03 13.48
CA VAL A 608 -10.10 17.87 14.70
C VAL A 608 -10.04 16.40 15.11
N ASP A 609 -11.19 15.73 15.21
CA ASP A 609 -11.28 14.32 15.65
C ASP A 609 -10.52 13.38 14.72
N PHE A 610 -10.58 13.63 13.41
CA PHE A 610 -9.93 12.79 12.41
C PHE A 610 -8.50 13.28 12.06
N GLY A 611 -8.08 14.42 12.61
CA GLY A 611 -6.76 15.00 12.40
C GLY A 611 -6.52 15.42 10.94
N VAL A 612 -7.52 16.05 10.34
CA VAL A 612 -7.41 16.67 9.01
C VAL A 612 -6.64 17.97 9.14
N VAL A 613 -5.48 18.04 8.51
CA VAL A 613 -4.58 19.21 8.60
C VAL A 613 -4.29 19.85 7.24
N SER A 614 -4.52 19.13 6.14
CA SER A 614 -4.17 19.56 4.79
C SER A 614 -5.34 19.38 3.83
N SER A 615 -5.63 20.40 3.02
CA SER A 615 -6.57 20.30 1.89
C SER A 615 -5.90 19.81 0.60
N MET A 616 -4.59 19.99 0.50
CA MET A 616 -3.72 19.53 -0.60
C MET A 616 -2.45 18.95 0.00
N GLU A 617 -1.75 18.12 -0.76
CA GLU A 617 -0.47 17.56 -0.33
C GLU A 617 0.49 18.66 0.13
N GLY A 618 1.00 18.53 1.37
CA GLY A 618 1.96 19.46 1.96
C GLY A 618 1.45 20.85 2.31
N SER A 619 0.13 21.15 2.21
CA SER A 619 -0.39 22.51 2.41
C SER A 619 -0.52 22.92 3.88
N PHE A 620 -0.85 22.01 4.79
CA PHE A 620 -1.12 22.27 6.22
C PHE A 620 -2.03 23.47 6.49
N ASP A 621 -3.05 23.70 5.65
CA ASP A 621 -3.85 24.92 5.55
C ASP A 621 -5.21 24.87 6.27
N ILE A 622 -5.65 23.69 6.73
CA ILE A 622 -7.01 23.49 7.25
C ILE A 622 -7.30 24.36 8.46
N ALA A 623 -6.39 24.45 9.43
CA ALA A 623 -6.59 25.28 10.62
C ALA A 623 -6.83 26.77 10.26
N THR A 624 -6.05 27.30 9.31
CA THR A 624 -6.20 28.68 8.83
C THR A 624 -7.50 28.86 8.05
N THR A 625 -7.87 27.90 7.23
CA THR A 625 -9.11 27.90 6.45
C THR A 625 -10.34 27.91 7.38
N LEU A 626 -10.39 26.99 8.34
CA LEU A 626 -11.48 26.93 9.33
C LEU A 626 -11.58 28.19 10.17
N GLN A 627 -10.44 28.77 10.59
CA GLN A 627 -10.44 30.03 11.33
C GLN A 627 -10.99 31.21 10.48
N THR A 628 -10.66 31.24 9.20
CA THR A 628 -11.20 32.26 8.27
C THR A 628 -12.71 32.12 8.12
N TRP A 629 -13.21 30.91 7.94
CA TRP A 629 -14.64 30.66 7.84
C TRP A 629 -15.35 30.93 9.16
N ARG A 630 -14.75 30.58 10.30
CA ARG A 630 -15.27 30.88 11.63
C ARG A 630 -15.53 32.39 11.79
N THR A 631 -14.55 33.19 11.43
CA THR A 631 -14.68 34.65 11.49
C THR A 631 -15.83 35.16 10.60
N SER A 632 -16.02 34.57 9.44
CA SER A 632 -17.12 34.91 8.53
C SER A 632 -18.49 34.48 9.06
N VAL A 633 -18.57 33.40 9.82
CA VAL A 633 -19.82 32.86 10.38
C VAL A 633 -20.24 33.56 11.68
N PHE A 634 -19.31 33.73 12.62
CA PHE A 634 -19.59 34.15 13.99
C PHE A 634 -19.19 35.62 14.27
N GLY A 635 -18.49 36.27 13.34
CA GLY A 635 -17.84 37.53 13.58
C GLY A 635 -16.49 37.42 14.28
N ALA A 636 -15.73 38.52 14.33
CA ALA A 636 -14.40 38.56 14.94
C ALA A 636 -14.47 38.47 16.48
#